data_926ba957f379fb4919a476fa27df9cca
#
_entry.id   926ba957f379fb4919a476fa27df9cca
#
_cell.length_a   1.000
_cell.length_b   1.000
_cell.length_c   1.000
_cell.angle_alpha   90.00
_cell.angle_beta   90.00
_cell.angle_gamma   90.00
#
_symmetry.space_group_name_H-M   'P 1'
#
loop_
_entity.id
_entity.type
_entity.pdbx_description
1 polymer ?
#
loop_
_entity_poly.entity_id
_entity_poly.type
_entity_poly.pdbx_seq_one_letter_code
_entity_poly.pdbx_strand_id
1 'polypeptide(L)'
;MLYIIRHGRTDWNDLHKLQGGTDIPLNAAGRQMAEEAREKYREIPLDLCYCSPLIRARETAEILLRGRNIPILTDDRLREMGFGEYEGLANSFSIPDCPINILFQHPEQYTESIGGAETFAELFARTKSFLEEKIEPLTEKGKNVLIVGHGAMNRSIISQIRQTPIEDFWKIPGDNCEMIRLR
;
A
#
# COMPACT_ATOMS: atom_id res chain seq x y z
N MET A 1 18.77 -1.88 2.62
CA MET A 1 17.91 -1.85 1.40
C MET A 1 16.46 -1.79 1.82
N LEU A 2 15.61 -1.07 1.07
CA LEU A 2 14.17 -0.99 1.30
C LEU A 2 13.39 -1.48 0.09
N TYR A 3 12.47 -2.39 0.32
CA TYR A 3 11.56 -2.96 -0.67
C TYR A 3 10.12 -2.69 -0.26
N ILE A 4 9.23 -2.49 -1.22
CA ILE A 4 7.81 -2.31 -0.98
C ILE A 4 7.00 -3.14 -1.98
N ILE A 5 5.91 -3.75 -1.51
CA ILE A 5 5.01 -4.57 -2.32
C ILE A 5 3.56 -4.29 -1.94
N ARG A 6 2.66 -4.29 -2.91
CA ARG A 6 1.22 -4.20 -2.68
C ARG A 6 0.62 -5.58 -2.46
N HIS A 7 -0.37 -5.70 -1.60
CA HIS A 7 -1.12 -6.92 -1.36
C HIS A 7 -1.68 -7.54 -2.65
N GLY A 8 -1.96 -8.84 -2.63
CA GLY A 8 -2.64 -9.58 -3.71
C GLY A 8 -4.07 -9.10 -3.96
N ARG A 9 -4.71 -9.61 -5.02
CA ARG A 9 -6.08 -9.20 -5.38
C ARG A 9 -7.11 -9.62 -4.34
N THR A 10 -8.16 -8.81 -4.23
CA THR A 10 -9.36 -9.06 -3.44
C THR A 10 -10.58 -9.02 -4.35
N ASP A 11 -11.74 -9.49 -3.90
CA ASP A 11 -12.99 -9.36 -4.66
C ASP A 11 -13.34 -7.89 -4.94
N TRP A 12 -12.96 -6.99 -4.05
CA TRP A 12 -13.19 -5.56 -4.27
C TRP A 12 -12.29 -4.95 -5.33
N ASN A 13 -11.09 -5.52 -5.56
CA ASN A 13 -10.29 -5.15 -6.74
C ASN A 13 -10.99 -5.57 -8.03
N ASP A 14 -11.53 -6.79 -8.09
CA ASP A 14 -12.22 -7.33 -9.24
C ASP A 14 -13.52 -6.57 -9.55
N LEU A 15 -14.20 -6.10 -8.52
CA LEU A 15 -15.41 -5.29 -8.61
C LEU A 15 -15.14 -3.78 -8.76
N HIS A 16 -13.88 -3.37 -8.91
CA HIS A 16 -13.46 -1.96 -8.99
C HIS A 16 -14.03 -1.09 -7.87
N LYS A 17 -14.07 -1.63 -6.64
CA LYS A 17 -14.53 -0.92 -5.45
C LYS A 17 -13.38 -0.26 -4.70
N LEU A 18 -13.64 0.93 -4.17
CA LEU A 18 -12.72 1.60 -3.24
C LEU A 18 -12.67 0.81 -1.93
N GLN A 19 -11.48 0.36 -1.51
CA GLN A 19 -11.34 -0.50 -0.34
C GLN A 19 -11.05 0.29 0.93
N GLY A 20 -10.08 1.19 0.87
CA GLY A 20 -9.68 2.00 2.02
C GLY A 20 -9.33 1.17 3.26
N GLY A 21 -9.88 1.57 4.39
CA GLY A 21 -9.73 0.90 5.69
C GLY A 21 -10.58 -0.35 5.87
N THR A 22 -11.54 -0.62 4.99
CA THR A 22 -12.40 -1.81 5.06
C THR A 22 -11.57 -3.08 4.93
N ASP A 23 -11.79 -4.04 5.83
CA ASP A 23 -10.95 -5.23 5.97
C ASP A 23 -11.46 -6.38 5.10
N ILE A 24 -11.03 -6.39 3.85
CA ILE A 24 -11.38 -7.39 2.83
C ILE A 24 -10.22 -8.38 2.67
N PRO A 25 -10.45 -9.72 2.71
CA PRO A 25 -9.41 -10.74 2.52
C PRO A 25 -8.96 -10.85 1.06
N LEU A 26 -7.85 -11.53 0.83
CA LEU A 26 -7.45 -11.95 -0.50
C LEU A 26 -8.50 -12.90 -1.10
N ASN A 27 -8.72 -12.80 -2.41
CA ASN A 27 -9.43 -13.85 -3.14
C ASN A 27 -8.45 -14.95 -3.63
N ALA A 28 -8.98 -15.96 -4.31
CA ALA A 28 -8.15 -17.06 -4.81
C ALA A 28 -7.03 -16.57 -5.75
N ALA A 29 -7.34 -15.62 -6.64
CA ALA A 29 -6.34 -15.04 -7.54
C ALA A 29 -5.27 -14.28 -6.77
N GLY A 30 -5.66 -13.52 -5.73
CA GLY A 30 -4.70 -12.79 -4.90
C GLY A 30 -3.75 -13.69 -4.12
N ARG A 31 -4.24 -14.83 -3.61
CA ARG A 31 -3.39 -15.84 -2.96
C ARG A 31 -2.42 -16.46 -3.97
N GLN A 32 -2.90 -16.80 -5.16
CA GLN A 32 -2.04 -17.31 -6.23
C GLN A 32 -0.94 -16.31 -6.61
N MET A 33 -1.28 -15.01 -6.77
CA MET A 33 -0.29 -13.95 -7.04
C MET A 33 0.76 -13.86 -5.94
N ALA A 34 0.38 -14.01 -4.68
CA ALA A 34 1.31 -13.99 -3.55
C ALA A 34 2.26 -15.21 -3.55
N GLU A 35 1.78 -16.40 -3.95
CA GLU A 35 2.62 -17.59 -4.13
C GLU A 35 3.61 -17.41 -5.30
N GLU A 36 3.17 -16.85 -6.41
CA GLU A 36 4.05 -16.52 -7.55
C GLU A 36 5.11 -15.49 -7.16
N ALA A 37 4.73 -14.44 -6.43
CA ALA A 37 5.66 -13.47 -5.89
C ALA A 37 6.66 -14.11 -4.93
N ARG A 38 6.24 -15.07 -4.11
CA ARG A 38 7.13 -15.84 -3.23
C ARG A 38 8.24 -16.53 -4.02
N GLU A 39 7.91 -17.22 -5.11
CA GLU A 39 8.91 -17.87 -5.96
C GLU A 39 9.79 -16.84 -6.69
N LYS A 40 9.18 -15.77 -7.24
CA LYS A 40 9.89 -14.71 -7.96
C LYS A 40 10.92 -13.99 -7.10
N TYR A 41 10.60 -13.73 -5.82
CA TYR A 41 11.41 -12.91 -4.92
C TYR A 41 12.12 -13.73 -3.81
N ARG A 42 12.16 -15.05 -3.91
CA ARG A 42 12.72 -15.94 -2.87
C ARG A 42 14.18 -15.66 -2.53
N GLU A 43 14.97 -15.25 -3.52
CA GLU A 43 16.42 -15.01 -3.36
C GLU A 43 16.75 -13.60 -2.81
N ILE A 44 15.76 -12.72 -2.70
CA ILE A 44 15.99 -11.38 -2.14
C ILE A 44 16.29 -11.53 -0.64
N PRO A 45 17.48 -11.10 -0.18
CA PRO A 45 17.81 -11.17 1.25
C PRO A 45 16.96 -10.15 2.01
N LEU A 46 16.20 -10.61 2.99
CA LEU A 46 15.36 -9.77 3.86
C LEU A 46 15.66 -10.09 5.32
N ASP A 47 15.76 -9.07 6.15
CA ASP A 47 15.96 -9.19 7.61
C ASP A 47 14.65 -9.04 8.37
N LEU A 48 13.70 -8.26 7.84
CA LEU A 48 12.46 -7.89 8.52
C LEU A 48 11.38 -7.51 7.51
N CYS A 49 10.14 -7.78 7.86
CA CYS A 49 8.95 -7.31 7.14
C CYS A 49 8.08 -6.47 8.07
N TYR A 50 7.73 -5.26 7.63
CA TYR A 50 6.60 -4.52 8.18
C TYR A 50 5.39 -4.67 7.27
N CYS A 51 4.20 -4.89 7.83
CA CYS A 51 2.99 -4.95 7.03
C CYS A 51 1.83 -4.18 7.66
N SER A 52 0.90 -3.77 6.81
CA SER A 52 -0.39 -3.25 7.26
C SER A 52 -1.12 -4.30 8.10
N PRO A 53 -1.86 -3.91 9.16
CA PRO A 53 -2.67 -4.83 9.93
C PRO A 53 -3.90 -5.36 9.17
N LEU A 54 -4.27 -4.78 8.02
CA LEU A 54 -5.40 -5.25 7.22
C LEU A 54 -5.13 -6.65 6.66
N ILE A 55 -6.15 -7.51 6.70
CA ILE A 55 -6.04 -8.95 6.41
C ILE A 55 -5.40 -9.24 5.05
N ARG A 56 -5.73 -8.51 4.00
CA ARG A 56 -5.17 -8.70 2.65
C ARG A 56 -3.66 -8.50 2.59
N ALA A 57 -3.12 -7.54 3.35
CA ALA A 57 -1.68 -7.30 3.43
C ALA A 57 -0.99 -8.35 4.30
N ARG A 58 -1.59 -8.74 5.42
CA ARG A 58 -1.08 -9.80 6.29
C ARG A 58 -1.03 -11.14 5.58
N GLU A 59 -2.12 -11.58 4.94
CA GLU A 59 -2.12 -12.81 4.13
C GLU A 59 -1.04 -12.79 3.05
N THR A 60 -0.86 -11.65 2.37
CA THR A 60 0.19 -11.51 1.36
C THR A 60 1.58 -11.67 1.98
N ALA A 61 1.86 -11.02 3.11
CA ALA A 61 3.15 -11.14 3.80
C ALA A 61 3.42 -12.57 4.27
N GLU A 62 2.42 -13.22 4.86
CA GLU A 62 2.51 -14.59 5.36
C GLU A 62 2.77 -15.61 4.23
N ILE A 63 2.10 -15.46 3.09
CA ILE A 63 2.31 -16.31 1.92
C ILE A 63 3.70 -16.06 1.32
N LEU A 64 4.05 -14.79 1.07
CA LEU A 64 5.30 -14.38 0.44
C LEU A 64 6.54 -14.85 1.23
N LEU A 65 6.45 -14.81 2.55
CA LEU A 65 7.58 -15.12 3.43
C LEU A 65 7.52 -16.52 4.05
N ARG A 66 6.56 -17.35 3.64
CA ARG A 66 6.41 -18.71 4.13
C ARG A 66 7.69 -19.53 3.95
N GLY A 67 8.15 -20.17 5.03
CA GLY A 67 9.37 -20.97 5.03
C GLY A 67 10.66 -20.17 5.19
N ARG A 68 10.58 -18.86 5.29
CA ARG A 68 11.69 -17.97 5.60
C ARG A 68 11.61 -17.53 7.07
N ASN A 69 12.73 -17.53 7.75
CA ASN A 69 12.78 -17.06 9.16
C ASN A 69 12.89 -15.52 9.22
N ILE A 70 11.87 -14.84 8.71
CA ILE A 70 11.81 -13.37 8.66
C ILE A 70 10.66 -12.90 9.55
N PRO A 71 10.92 -12.08 10.58
CA PRO A 71 9.88 -11.51 11.42
C PRO A 71 8.92 -10.63 10.61
N ILE A 72 7.62 -10.77 10.87
CA ILE A 72 6.56 -9.92 10.30
C ILE A 72 5.97 -9.09 11.44
N LEU A 73 6.12 -7.78 11.36
CA LEU A 73 5.58 -6.81 12.31
C LEU A 73 4.50 -5.97 11.66
N THR A 74 3.43 -5.67 12.40
CA THR A 74 2.38 -4.77 11.92
C THR A 74 2.57 -3.36 12.45
N ASP A 75 2.15 -2.36 11.66
CA ASP A 75 2.10 -0.96 12.08
C ASP A 75 0.84 -0.31 11.47
N ASP A 76 0.04 0.34 12.32
CA ASP A 76 -1.22 0.96 11.89
C ASP A 76 -1.03 2.10 10.88
N ARG A 77 0.15 2.74 10.87
CA ARG A 77 0.50 3.76 9.88
C ARG A 77 0.62 3.22 8.46
N LEU A 78 0.65 1.88 8.28
CA LEU A 78 0.68 1.20 6.99
C LEU A 78 -0.71 0.82 6.46
N ARG A 79 -1.82 1.18 7.15
CA ARG A 79 -3.17 1.01 6.61
C ARG A 79 -3.33 1.75 5.29
N GLU A 80 -4.25 1.28 4.46
CA GLU A 80 -4.59 2.00 3.21
C GLU A 80 -5.17 3.38 3.53
N MET A 81 -5.07 4.29 2.57
CA MET A 81 -5.77 5.57 2.60
C MET A 81 -7.25 5.34 2.80
N GLY A 82 -7.83 5.98 3.80
CA GLY A 82 -9.27 5.90 4.07
C GLY A 82 -10.07 6.65 2.99
N PHE A 83 -11.14 6.01 2.49
CA PHE A 83 -12.04 6.68 1.52
C PHE A 83 -13.38 7.07 2.15
N GLY A 84 -13.51 7.00 3.49
CA GLY A 84 -14.69 7.44 4.21
C GLY A 84 -15.97 6.75 3.72
N GLU A 85 -17.02 7.54 3.47
CA GLU A 85 -18.30 7.04 2.99
C GLU A 85 -18.27 6.42 1.59
N TYR A 86 -17.17 6.60 0.85
CA TYR A 86 -17.00 6.02 -0.48
C TYR A 86 -16.42 4.60 -0.46
N GLU A 87 -16.08 4.05 0.69
CA GLU A 87 -15.62 2.66 0.77
C GLU A 87 -16.73 1.70 0.32
N GLY A 88 -16.39 0.77 -0.57
CA GLY A 88 -17.36 -0.12 -1.22
C GLY A 88 -18.02 0.43 -2.47
N LEU A 89 -17.84 1.72 -2.78
CA LEU A 89 -18.32 2.32 -4.02
C LEU A 89 -17.59 1.71 -5.21
N ALA A 90 -18.36 1.16 -6.16
CA ALA A 90 -17.83 0.57 -7.38
C ALA A 90 -17.82 1.60 -8.52
N ASN A 91 -16.76 1.54 -9.35
CA ASN A 91 -16.68 2.30 -10.60
C ASN A 91 -16.99 3.80 -10.45
N SER A 92 -16.41 4.45 -9.44
CA SER A 92 -16.68 5.87 -9.13
C SER A 92 -16.55 6.80 -10.36
N PHE A 93 -15.62 6.49 -11.28
CA PHE A 93 -15.43 7.23 -12.52
C PHE A 93 -16.62 7.13 -13.50
N SER A 94 -17.49 6.14 -13.36
CA SER A 94 -18.72 5.99 -14.14
C SER A 94 -19.90 6.75 -13.54
N ILE A 95 -19.73 7.37 -12.37
CA ILE A 95 -20.74 8.16 -11.68
C ILE A 95 -20.48 9.63 -12.01
N PRO A 96 -21.42 10.32 -12.71
CA PRO A 96 -21.27 11.72 -13.01
C PRO A 96 -21.06 12.55 -11.73
N ASP A 97 -20.13 13.49 -11.77
CA ASP A 97 -19.82 14.43 -10.69
C ASP A 97 -19.57 13.78 -9.31
N CYS A 98 -19.08 12.53 -9.29
CA CYS A 98 -18.76 11.85 -8.04
C CYS A 98 -17.65 12.60 -7.30
N PRO A 99 -17.91 13.15 -6.10
CA PRO A 99 -16.98 14.08 -5.45
C PRO A 99 -15.60 13.49 -5.16
N ILE A 100 -15.53 12.19 -4.85
CA ILE A 100 -14.24 11.53 -4.54
C ILE A 100 -13.30 11.43 -5.74
N ASN A 101 -13.82 11.58 -6.97
CA ASN A 101 -13.00 11.44 -8.18
C ASN A 101 -11.91 12.53 -8.30
N ILE A 102 -12.08 13.68 -7.65
CA ILE A 102 -11.05 14.74 -7.60
C ILE A 102 -9.74 14.22 -7.01
N LEU A 103 -9.83 13.34 -6.01
CA LEU A 103 -8.66 12.71 -5.38
C LEU A 103 -7.80 11.93 -6.39
N PHE A 104 -8.42 11.36 -7.41
CA PHE A 104 -7.73 10.58 -8.44
C PHE A 104 -7.37 11.38 -9.69
N GLN A 105 -8.22 12.31 -10.08
CA GLN A 105 -8.08 13.08 -11.31
C GLN A 105 -7.20 14.32 -11.12
N HIS A 106 -7.33 14.98 -9.96
CA HIS A 106 -6.66 16.23 -9.61
C HIS A 106 -6.14 16.16 -8.17
N PRO A 107 -5.19 15.26 -7.87
CA PRO A 107 -4.69 15.06 -6.50
C PRO A 107 -4.14 16.35 -5.88
N GLU A 108 -3.59 17.26 -6.69
CA GLU A 108 -3.11 18.58 -6.27
C GLU A 108 -4.23 19.51 -5.77
N GLN A 109 -5.47 19.24 -6.14
CA GLN A 109 -6.66 20.01 -5.72
C GLN A 109 -7.40 19.38 -4.55
N TYR A 110 -7.06 18.11 -4.20
CA TYR A 110 -7.67 17.42 -3.06
C TYR A 110 -6.96 17.82 -1.77
N THR A 111 -7.34 18.98 -1.22
CA THR A 111 -6.72 19.57 -0.02
C THR A 111 -7.54 19.42 1.25
N GLU A 112 -8.83 19.08 1.12
CA GLU A 112 -9.76 18.91 2.24
C GLU A 112 -10.47 17.56 2.13
N SER A 113 -10.82 16.99 3.31
CA SER A 113 -11.54 15.72 3.37
C SER A 113 -12.93 15.84 2.74
N ILE A 114 -13.27 14.88 1.87
CA ILE A 114 -14.60 14.74 1.26
C ILE A 114 -15.20 13.43 1.77
N GLY A 115 -16.39 13.48 2.37
CA GLY A 115 -17.09 12.29 2.88
C GLY A 115 -16.29 11.52 3.92
N GLY A 116 -15.43 12.19 4.69
CA GLY A 116 -14.58 11.55 5.69
C GLY A 116 -13.39 10.80 5.11
N ALA A 117 -13.08 10.95 3.82
CA ALA A 117 -11.89 10.36 3.23
C ALA A 117 -10.61 11.05 3.74
N GLU A 118 -9.55 10.28 3.92
CA GLU A 118 -8.24 10.77 4.37
C GLU A 118 -7.64 11.73 3.34
N THR A 119 -7.03 12.81 3.79
CA THR A 119 -6.30 13.75 2.93
C THR A 119 -4.90 13.22 2.61
N PHE A 120 -4.29 13.73 1.53
CA PHE A 120 -2.88 13.44 1.26
C PHE A 120 -1.97 13.94 2.39
N ALA A 121 -2.27 15.08 3.00
CA ALA A 121 -1.47 15.60 4.11
C ALA A 121 -1.44 14.63 5.30
N GLU A 122 -2.58 14.05 5.68
CA GLU A 122 -2.68 13.04 6.74
C GLU A 122 -1.94 11.76 6.36
N LEU A 123 -2.15 11.26 5.13
CA LEU A 123 -1.48 10.08 4.62
C LEU A 123 0.05 10.24 4.62
N PHE A 124 0.54 11.36 4.10
CA PHE A 124 1.98 11.67 4.06
C PHE A 124 2.56 11.83 5.47
N ALA A 125 1.85 12.49 6.39
CA ALA A 125 2.32 12.68 7.75
C ALA A 125 2.53 11.34 8.48
N ARG A 126 1.55 10.41 8.41
CA ARG A 126 1.67 9.10 9.09
C ARG A 126 2.74 8.20 8.45
N THR A 127 2.84 8.19 7.12
CA THR A 127 3.85 7.38 6.43
C THR A 127 5.26 7.96 6.60
N LYS A 128 5.42 9.28 6.70
CA LYS A 128 6.69 9.94 7.05
C LYS A 128 7.15 9.54 8.45
N SER A 129 6.28 9.67 9.44
CA SER A 129 6.56 9.24 10.82
C SER A 129 6.99 7.76 10.88
N PHE A 130 6.34 6.89 10.11
CA PHE A 130 6.73 5.49 10.01
C PHE A 130 8.13 5.32 9.41
N LEU A 131 8.46 6.03 8.34
CA LEU A 131 9.78 5.97 7.70
C LEU A 131 10.88 6.42 8.67
N GLU A 132 10.71 7.58 9.31
CA GLU A 132 11.69 8.16 10.23
C GLU A 132 11.92 7.28 11.47
N GLU A 133 10.85 6.75 12.06
CA GLU A 133 10.95 5.99 13.32
C GLU A 133 11.32 4.51 13.13
N LYS A 134 10.88 3.88 12.05
CA LYS A 134 11.01 2.42 11.88
C LYS A 134 11.98 2.02 10.78
N ILE A 135 12.02 2.75 9.68
CA ILE A 135 12.78 2.32 8.51
C ILE A 135 14.18 2.90 8.48
N GLU A 136 14.33 4.20 8.71
CA GLU A 136 15.65 4.86 8.62
C GLU A 136 16.68 4.23 9.57
N PRO A 137 16.38 4.02 10.86
CA PRO A 137 17.34 3.39 11.78
C PRO A 137 17.76 1.97 11.38
N LEU A 138 16.89 1.23 10.68
CA LEU A 138 17.20 -0.11 10.20
C LEU A 138 18.06 -0.09 8.94
N THR A 139 17.71 0.77 8.00
CA THR A 139 18.46 0.88 6.73
C THR A 139 19.85 1.47 6.94
N GLU A 140 20.02 2.40 7.90
CA GLU A 140 21.33 2.91 8.32
C GLU A 140 22.23 1.81 8.91
N LYS A 141 21.63 0.82 9.58
CA LYS A 141 22.34 -0.38 10.08
C LYS A 141 22.53 -1.44 8.97
N GLY A 142 22.26 -1.12 7.71
CA GLY A 142 22.44 -2.04 6.60
C GLY A 142 21.38 -3.12 6.46
N LYS A 143 20.25 -3.03 7.19
CA LYS A 143 19.18 -4.03 7.13
C LYS A 143 18.38 -3.95 5.84
N ASN A 144 17.95 -5.11 5.37
CA ASN A 144 17.04 -5.26 4.23
C ASN A 144 15.60 -5.39 4.74
N VAL A 145 14.78 -4.38 4.50
CA VAL A 145 13.41 -4.30 5.02
C VAL A 145 12.41 -4.40 3.87
N LEU A 146 11.37 -5.21 4.08
CA LEU A 146 10.20 -5.28 3.20
C LEU A 146 9.03 -4.56 3.85
N ILE A 147 8.30 -3.75 3.07
CA ILE A 147 6.99 -3.20 3.45
C ILE A 147 5.92 -3.90 2.59
N VAL A 148 4.91 -4.47 3.22
CA VAL A 148 3.73 -5.03 2.55
C VAL A 148 2.53 -4.15 2.86
N GLY A 149 2.00 -3.49 1.83
CA GLY A 149 0.95 -2.50 2.02
C GLY A 149 -0.07 -2.44 0.88
N HIS A 150 -0.43 -1.22 0.50
CA HIS A 150 -1.61 -0.93 -0.31
C HIS A 150 -1.30 0.04 -1.45
N GLY A 151 -2.32 0.39 -2.23
CA GLY A 151 -2.17 1.23 -3.42
C GLY A 151 -1.71 2.66 -3.11
N ALA A 152 -2.50 3.43 -2.38
CA ALA A 152 -2.17 4.82 -2.07
C ALA A 152 -1.07 4.92 -1.00
N MET A 153 -1.14 4.09 0.04
CA MET A 153 -0.14 4.08 1.12
C MET A 153 1.27 3.81 0.57
N ASN A 154 1.44 2.81 -0.29
CA ASN A 154 2.74 2.53 -0.92
C ASN A 154 3.22 3.72 -1.77
N ARG A 155 2.32 4.32 -2.55
CA ARG A 155 2.64 5.50 -3.36
C ARG A 155 3.08 6.69 -2.52
N SER A 156 2.51 6.88 -1.33
CA SER A 156 2.95 7.96 -0.44
C SER A 156 4.39 7.77 0.04
N ILE A 157 4.78 6.53 0.37
CA ILE A 157 6.16 6.20 0.73
C ILE A 157 7.10 6.37 -0.46
N ILE A 158 6.72 5.86 -1.63
CA ILE A 158 7.54 5.97 -2.86
C ILE A 158 7.71 7.44 -3.25
N SER A 159 6.63 8.23 -3.21
CA SER A 159 6.64 9.66 -3.52
C SER A 159 7.60 10.43 -2.61
N GLN A 160 7.56 10.17 -1.30
CA GLN A 160 8.47 10.84 -0.34
C GLN A 160 9.94 10.50 -0.60
N ILE A 161 10.25 9.25 -0.90
CA ILE A 161 11.63 8.81 -1.16
C ILE A 161 12.14 9.33 -2.51
N ARG A 162 11.29 9.33 -3.54
CA ARG A 162 11.66 9.75 -4.91
C ARG A 162 11.40 11.22 -5.19
N GLN A 163 10.80 11.94 -4.23
CA GLN A 163 10.40 13.35 -4.37
C GLN A 163 9.46 13.57 -5.57
N THR A 164 8.51 12.64 -5.75
CA THR A 164 7.54 12.73 -6.84
C THR A 164 6.49 13.80 -6.54
N PRO A 165 6.23 14.75 -7.45
CA PRO A 165 5.19 15.75 -7.26
C PRO A 165 3.80 15.12 -7.07
N ILE A 166 2.91 15.83 -6.36
CA ILE A 166 1.57 15.30 -6.04
C ILE A 166 0.73 15.04 -7.29
N GLU A 167 0.90 15.84 -8.34
CA GLU A 167 0.22 15.70 -9.64
C GLU A 167 0.52 14.35 -10.32
N ASP A 168 1.67 13.77 -9.98
CA ASP A 168 2.14 12.48 -10.52
C ASP A 168 1.90 11.31 -9.57
N PHE A 169 1.22 11.54 -8.45
CA PHE A 169 1.04 10.53 -7.40
C PHE A 169 0.44 9.21 -7.93
N TRP A 170 -0.61 9.29 -8.74
CA TRP A 170 -1.27 8.10 -9.28
C TRP A 170 -0.53 7.46 -10.45
N LYS A 171 0.48 8.13 -11.02
CA LYS A 171 1.36 7.57 -12.07
C LYS A 171 2.45 6.66 -11.49
N ILE A 172 2.69 6.73 -10.17
CA ILE A 172 3.62 5.82 -9.48
C ILE A 172 3.11 4.39 -9.63
N PRO A 173 3.95 3.41 -10.06
CA PRO A 173 3.57 2.01 -10.16
C PRO A 173 3.03 1.46 -8.83
N GLY A 174 2.05 0.57 -8.90
CA GLY A 174 1.42 0.01 -7.70
C GLY A 174 0.60 -1.24 -7.99
N ASP A 175 1.09 -2.11 -8.88
CA ASP A 175 0.43 -3.37 -9.22
C ASP A 175 0.45 -4.35 -8.05
N ASN A 176 -0.56 -5.22 -7.99
CA ASN A 176 -0.65 -6.22 -6.94
C ASN A 176 0.53 -7.21 -7.03
N CYS A 177 1.14 -7.51 -5.90
CA CYS A 177 2.26 -8.44 -5.76
C CYS A 177 3.52 -8.10 -6.58
N GLU A 178 3.64 -6.89 -7.11
CA GLU A 178 4.88 -6.41 -7.72
C GLU A 178 5.74 -5.69 -6.67
N MET A 179 6.98 -6.19 -6.50
CA MET A 179 7.94 -5.64 -5.55
C MET A 179 8.77 -4.54 -6.19
N ILE A 180 8.86 -3.42 -5.51
CA ILE A 180 9.67 -2.26 -5.93
C ILE A 180 10.81 -2.09 -4.94
N ARG A 181 12.04 -1.99 -5.44
CA ARG A 181 13.21 -1.60 -4.67
C ARG A 181 13.28 -0.07 -4.63
N LEU A 182 13.42 0.50 -3.45
CA LEU A 182 13.43 1.95 -3.24
C LEU A 182 14.82 2.52 -2.97
N ARG A 183 15.62 1.83 -2.15
CA ARG A 183 16.99 2.22 -1.80
C ARG A 183 17.75 1.08 -1.14
#